data_053e1fb4a3a43873475f5e7a17ab78b7
#
_entry.id   053e1fb4a3a43873475f5e7a17ab78b7
#
_cell.length_a   1.000
_cell.length_b   1.000
_cell.length_c   1.000
_cell.angle_alpha   90.00
_cell.angle_beta   90.00
_cell.angle_gamma   90.00
#
_symmetry.space_group_name_H-M   'P 1'
#
loop_
_entity.id
_entity.type
_entity.pdbx_description
1 polymer ?
#
loop_
_entity_poly.entity_id
_entity_poly.type
_entity_poly.pdbx_seq_one_letter_code
_entity_poly.pdbx_strand_id
1 'polypeptide(L)'
;MANPVKPIPDGYHSITPSLICGNAAAAIEFYKKAFGAQEIMRMPAPDGKISHAELKIGDSAFMLSDEFPGRAVPPNPKALPSNELFLYVTDADTTFKRAIEAGAKSEMPMQDMFWGDRYGKIVDPAGHHWGIATHVEDVAPEDMKRRAAEFMAKAAAK
;
A
#
# COMPACT_ATOMS: atom_id res chain seq x y z
N MET A 1 19.02 35.56 6.09
CA MET A 1 19.55 34.27 6.57
C MET A 1 18.56 33.19 6.15
N ALA A 2 18.98 32.14 5.44
CA ALA A 2 18.08 31.04 5.06
C ALA A 2 17.63 30.29 6.32
N ASN A 3 16.35 29.94 6.40
CA ASN A 3 15.86 29.09 7.47
C ASN A 3 16.63 27.76 7.48
N PRO A 4 16.97 27.19 8.65
CA PRO A 4 17.64 25.90 8.71
C PRO A 4 16.77 24.84 8.01
N VAL A 5 17.37 24.11 7.07
CA VAL A 5 16.70 23.04 6.32
C VAL A 5 16.45 21.88 7.26
N LYS A 6 15.22 21.36 7.29
CA LYS A 6 14.88 20.18 8.06
C LYS A 6 15.43 18.94 7.34
N PRO A 7 16.16 18.03 8.04
CA PRO A 7 16.68 16.80 7.44
C PRO A 7 15.59 15.86 6.89
N ILE A 8 14.41 15.87 7.52
CA ILE A 8 13.20 15.16 7.05
C ILE A 8 12.22 16.24 6.60
N PRO A 9 11.79 16.26 5.33
CA PRO A 9 10.85 17.26 4.84
C PRO A 9 9.51 17.19 5.57
N ASP A 10 8.81 18.33 5.65
CA ASP A 10 7.48 18.36 6.27
C ASP A 10 6.50 17.45 5.52
N GLY A 11 5.74 16.64 6.26
CA GLY A 11 4.79 15.69 5.70
C GLY A 11 5.38 14.33 5.31
N TYR A 12 6.69 14.13 5.51
CA TYR A 12 7.38 12.85 5.30
C TYR A 12 7.76 12.20 6.63
N HIS A 13 7.88 10.88 6.62
CA HIS A 13 8.42 10.08 7.71
C HIS A 13 9.82 9.56 7.35
N SER A 14 10.55 9.04 8.34
CA SER A 14 11.89 8.49 8.11
C SER A 14 11.92 7.37 7.06
N ILE A 15 10.85 6.57 6.98
CA ILE A 15 10.65 5.59 5.93
C ILE A 15 9.55 6.12 5.00
N THR A 16 9.90 6.34 3.74
CA THR A 16 8.99 6.77 2.69
C THR A 16 9.04 5.75 1.57
N PRO A 17 7.96 4.99 1.31
CA PRO A 17 7.91 4.02 0.22
C PRO A 17 8.15 4.69 -1.14
N SER A 18 8.84 4.00 -2.04
CA SER A 18 9.00 4.42 -3.42
C SER A 18 8.67 3.25 -4.34
N LEU A 19 7.61 3.39 -5.14
CA LEU A 19 7.05 2.36 -5.98
C LEU A 19 7.50 2.52 -7.43
N ILE A 20 7.85 1.41 -8.08
CA ILE A 20 8.15 1.41 -9.50
C ILE A 20 6.96 0.80 -10.25
N CYS A 21 6.45 1.51 -11.24
CA CYS A 21 5.26 1.13 -11.99
C CYS A 21 5.58 0.94 -13.47
N GLY A 22 4.90 0.03 -14.13
CA GLY A 22 4.96 -0.09 -15.59
C GLY A 22 4.20 1.04 -16.30
N ASN A 23 3.25 1.67 -15.59
CA ASN A 23 2.52 2.86 -16.01
C ASN A 23 2.17 3.69 -14.76
N ALA A 24 3.07 4.61 -14.40
CA ALA A 24 2.90 5.44 -13.20
C ALA A 24 1.68 6.37 -13.27
N ALA A 25 1.33 6.87 -14.45
CA ALA A 25 0.14 7.71 -14.63
C ALA A 25 -1.15 6.95 -14.27
N ALA A 26 -1.28 5.71 -14.76
CA ALA A 26 -2.42 4.85 -14.42
C ALA A 26 -2.44 4.48 -12.93
N ALA A 27 -1.27 4.21 -12.33
CA ALA A 27 -1.14 3.93 -10.91
C ALA A 27 -1.59 5.10 -10.03
N ILE A 28 -1.22 6.33 -10.39
CA ILE A 28 -1.68 7.55 -9.69
C ILE A 28 -3.21 7.63 -9.69
N GLU A 29 -3.84 7.44 -10.85
CA GLU A 29 -5.31 7.49 -10.94
C GLU A 29 -5.99 6.37 -10.15
N PHE A 30 -5.38 5.18 -10.12
CA PHE A 30 -5.84 4.08 -9.25
C PHE A 30 -5.79 4.50 -7.76
N TYR A 31 -4.66 4.99 -7.27
CA TYR A 31 -4.51 5.36 -5.85
C TYR A 31 -5.44 6.49 -5.44
N LYS A 32 -5.71 7.45 -6.34
CA LYS A 32 -6.73 8.50 -6.10
C LYS A 32 -8.12 7.90 -5.93
N LYS A 33 -8.52 6.99 -6.83
CA LYS A 33 -9.86 6.36 -6.82
C LYS A 33 -10.02 5.39 -5.65
N ALA A 34 -9.05 4.51 -5.46
CA ALA A 34 -9.12 3.44 -4.47
C ALA A 34 -8.93 3.95 -3.03
N PHE A 35 -7.90 4.75 -2.80
CA PHE A 35 -7.42 5.12 -1.47
C PHE A 35 -7.64 6.59 -1.12
N GLY A 36 -8.17 7.40 -2.05
CA GLY A 36 -8.32 8.83 -1.85
C GLY A 36 -6.96 9.55 -1.79
N ALA A 37 -5.95 9.02 -2.48
CA ALA A 37 -4.63 9.63 -2.53
C ALA A 37 -4.68 11.05 -3.10
N GLN A 38 -3.91 11.93 -2.51
CA GLN A 38 -3.68 13.29 -2.98
C GLN A 38 -2.34 13.35 -3.70
N GLU A 39 -2.33 13.83 -4.92
CA GLU A 39 -1.09 14.06 -5.66
C GLU A 39 -0.43 15.34 -5.17
N ILE A 40 0.82 15.24 -4.68
CA ILE A 40 1.61 16.36 -4.18
C ILE A 40 2.34 17.01 -5.35
N MET A 41 3.01 16.16 -6.16
CA MET A 41 3.74 16.61 -7.34
C MET A 41 3.92 15.49 -8.36
N ARG A 42 4.23 15.89 -9.59
CA ARG A 42 4.56 15.01 -10.70
C ARG A 42 5.62 15.64 -11.58
N MET A 43 6.64 14.88 -11.92
CA MET A 43 7.70 15.28 -12.86
C MET A 43 7.64 14.40 -14.10
N PRO A 44 7.24 14.95 -15.26
CA PRO A 44 7.27 14.21 -16.52
C PRO A 44 8.71 14.02 -17.01
N ALA A 45 8.95 12.91 -17.70
CA ALA A 45 10.15 12.68 -18.50
C ALA A 45 9.91 13.12 -19.97
N PRO A 46 10.97 13.36 -20.76
CA PRO A 46 10.84 13.79 -22.16
C PRO A 46 10.08 12.81 -23.07
N ASP A 47 10.06 11.52 -22.71
CA ASP A 47 9.34 10.46 -23.43
C ASP A 47 7.87 10.31 -23.01
N GLY A 48 7.36 11.23 -22.17
CA GLY A 48 5.99 11.22 -21.68
C GLY A 48 5.76 10.30 -20.46
N LYS A 49 6.77 9.58 -20.02
CA LYS A 49 6.74 8.83 -18.76
C LYS A 49 6.81 9.77 -17.55
N ILE A 50 6.54 9.23 -16.38
CA ILE A 50 6.69 9.93 -15.10
C ILE A 50 8.02 9.53 -14.48
N SER A 51 8.96 10.48 -14.43
CA SER A 51 10.27 10.25 -13.81
C SER A 51 10.19 10.22 -12.29
N HIS A 52 9.23 10.95 -11.71
CA HIS A 52 8.99 11.01 -10.27
C HIS A 52 7.61 11.56 -9.99
N ALA A 53 6.92 11.00 -9.01
CA ALA A 53 5.70 11.58 -8.45
C ALA A 53 5.63 11.31 -6.95
N GLU A 54 4.93 12.17 -6.24
CA GLU A 54 4.71 12.09 -4.81
C GLU A 54 3.21 12.17 -4.53
N LEU A 55 2.72 11.23 -3.75
CA LEU A 55 1.34 11.13 -3.33
C LEU A 55 1.26 11.04 -1.81
N LYS A 56 0.09 11.35 -1.27
CA LYS A 56 -0.22 11.21 0.15
C LYS A 56 -1.54 10.46 0.34
N ILE A 57 -1.53 9.45 1.21
CA ILE A 57 -2.72 8.75 1.70
C ILE A 57 -2.77 8.95 3.21
N GLY A 58 -3.86 9.55 3.72
CA GLY A 58 -3.97 9.85 5.14
C GLY A 58 -2.84 10.78 5.60
N ASP A 59 -2.00 10.31 6.52
CA ASP A 59 -0.83 11.01 7.05
C ASP A 59 0.48 10.66 6.36
N SER A 60 0.47 9.69 5.43
CA SER A 60 1.68 9.07 4.88
C SER A 60 1.93 9.47 3.44
N ALA A 61 3.10 10.04 3.17
CA ALA A 61 3.59 10.30 1.83
C ALA A 61 4.30 9.05 1.26
N PHE A 62 4.18 8.85 -0.04
CA PHE A 62 4.94 7.86 -0.78
C PHE A 62 5.26 8.37 -2.18
N MET A 63 6.28 7.80 -2.78
CA MET A 63 6.80 8.18 -4.09
C MET A 63 6.49 7.11 -5.11
N LEU A 64 6.44 7.46 -6.38
CA LEU A 64 6.39 6.50 -7.48
C LEU A 64 6.99 7.08 -8.76
N SER A 65 7.40 6.17 -9.63
CA SER A 65 7.88 6.50 -10.96
C SER A 65 7.55 5.39 -11.95
N ASP A 66 7.66 5.69 -13.22
CA ASP A 66 7.75 4.66 -14.24
C ASP A 66 9.08 3.89 -14.11
N GLU A 67 9.13 2.71 -14.72
CA GLU A 67 10.34 1.89 -14.78
C GLU A 67 11.50 2.61 -15.48
N PHE A 68 12.71 2.35 -15.02
CA PHE A 68 13.94 2.80 -15.65
C PHE A 68 14.78 1.57 -16.05
N PRO A 69 14.95 1.29 -17.35
CA PRO A 69 15.73 0.16 -17.82
C PRO A 69 17.12 0.12 -17.17
N GLY A 70 17.49 -1.05 -16.62
CA GLY A 70 18.76 -1.25 -15.95
C GLY A 70 18.91 -0.66 -14.54
N ARG A 71 17.87 -0.03 -13.99
CA ARG A 71 17.88 0.56 -12.64
C ARG A 71 16.73 0.09 -11.76
N ALA A 72 15.51 0.17 -12.28
CA ALA A 72 14.31 -0.14 -11.51
C ALA A 72 13.26 -0.75 -12.43
N VAL A 73 12.62 -1.83 -11.97
CA VAL A 73 11.57 -2.55 -12.68
C VAL A 73 10.34 -2.69 -11.80
N PRO A 74 9.13 -2.72 -12.38
CA PRO A 74 7.91 -2.98 -11.64
C PRO A 74 7.88 -4.41 -11.09
N PRO A 75 6.98 -4.73 -10.14
CA PRO A 75 6.80 -6.08 -9.64
C PRO A 75 6.55 -7.08 -10.76
N ASN A 76 7.17 -8.26 -10.65
CA ASN A 76 6.93 -9.35 -11.59
C ASN A 76 5.63 -10.08 -11.20
N PRO A 77 4.58 -10.07 -12.04
CA PRO A 77 3.29 -10.68 -11.70
C PRO A 77 3.34 -12.23 -11.58
N LYS A 78 4.46 -12.84 -11.99
CA LYS A 78 4.69 -14.30 -11.88
C LYS A 78 5.52 -14.67 -10.65
N ALA A 79 6.08 -13.70 -9.94
CA ALA A 79 6.85 -13.94 -8.72
C ALA A 79 5.99 -13.70 -7.47
N LEU A 80 6.37 -14.36 -6.38
CA LEU A 80 5.80 -14.03 -5.08
C LEU A 80 6.27 -12.62 -4.66
N PRO A 81 5.41 -11.84 -3.97
CA PRO A 81 5.78 -10.51 -3.52
C PRO A 81 6.91 -10.59 -2.49
N SER A 82 7.89 -9.69 -2.61
CA SER A 82 8.96 -9.53 -1.63
C SER A 82 8.59 -8.55 -0.52
N ASN A 83 7.56 -7.74 -0.73
CA ASN A 83 7.06 -6.75 0.22
C ASN A 83 5.55 -6.56 0.06
N GLU A 84 4.96 -5.97 1.08
CA GLU A 84 3.56 -5.59 1.13
C GLU A 84 3.47 -4.21 1.77
N LEU A 85 2.63 -3.35 1.22
CA LEU A 85 2.27 -2.08 1.83
C LEU A 85 1.04 -2.30 2.71
N PHE A 86 1.12 -1.92 3.98
CA PHE A 86 0.02 -2.09 4.91
C PHE A 86 -0.66 -0.74 5.16
N LEU A 87 -1.93 -0.65 4.76
CA LEU A 87 -2.72 0.57 4.83
C LEU A 87 -3.80 0.46 5.91
N TYR A 88 -3.66 1.24 6.97
CA TYR A 88 -4.72 1.43 7.95
C TYR A 88 -5.67 2.54 7.52
N VAL A 89 -6.97 2.24 7.53
CA VAL A 89 -8.07 3.16 7.21
C VAL A 89 -9.21 3.03 8.21
N THR A 90 -10.06 4.03 8.28
CA THR A 90 -11.22 4.02 9.19
C THR A 90 -12.32 3.03 8.78
N ASP A 91 -12.39 2.66 7.48
CA ASP A 91 -13.34 1.70 6.93
C ASP A 91 -12.66 0.87 5.84
N ALA A 92 -12.12 -0.28 6.26
CA ALA A 92 -11.39 -1.18 5.39
C ALA A 92 -12.29 -1.87 4.36
N ASP A 93 -13.53 -2.22 4.72
CA ASP A 93 -14.47 -2.86 3.80
C ASP A 93 -14.83 -1.94 2.63
N THR A 94 -15.16 -0.67 2.91
CA THR A 94 -15.43 0.33 1.86
C THR A 94 -14.19 0.62 1.00
N THR A 95 -13.01 0.73 1.62
CA THR A 95 -11.76 0.97 0.89
C THR A 95 -11.38 -0.21 0.00
N PHE A 96 -11.52 -1.43 0.50
CA PHE A 96 -11.30 -2.66 -0.27
C PHE A 96 -12.23 -2.72 -1.49
N LYS A 97 -13.52 -2.48 -1.29
CA LYS A 97 -14.51 -2.46 -2.38
C LYS A 97 -14.14 -1.44 -3.46
N ARG A 98 -13.80 -0.21 -3.08
CA ARG A 98 -13.35 0.83 -4.02
C ARG A 98 -12.11 0.42 -4.79
N ALA A 99 -11.15 -0.25 -4.13
CA ALA A 99 -9.94 -0.74 -4.78
C ALA A 99 -10.27 -1.80 -5.85
N ILE A 100 -11.16 -2.74 -5.55
CA ILE A 100 -11.63 -3.74 -6.54
C ILE A 100 -12.34 -3.06 -7.71
N GLU A 101 -13.25 -2.12 -7.45
CA GLU A 101 -13.95 -1.35 -8.48
C GLU A 101 -13.00 -0.50 -9.33
N ALA A 102 -11.88 -0.04 -8.78
CA ALA A 102 -10.82 0.68 -9.48
C ALA A 102 -9.86 -0.23 -10.28
N GLY A 103 -10.00 -1.57 -10.18
CA GLY A 103 -9.24 -2.52 -10.98
C GLY A 103 -8.24 -3.39 -10.21
N ALA A 104 -8.19 -3.33 -8.89
CA ALA A 104 -7.39 -4.24 -8.09
C ALA A 104 -7.96 -5.67 -8.11
N LYS A 105 -7.10 -6.65 -7.84
CA LYS A 105 -7.49 -8.06 -7.67
C LYS A 105 -7.44 -8.43 -6.19
N SER A 106 -8.48 -9.11 -5.71
CA SER A 106 -8.50 -9.67 -4.36
C SER A 106 -7.50 -10.83 -4.27
N GLU A 107 -6.56 -10.75 -3.32
CA GLU A 107 -5.72 -11.87 -2.89
C GLU A 107 -6.31 -12.58 -1.69
N MET A 108 -6.86 -11.82 -0.76
CA MET A 108 -7.55 -12.31 0.42
C MET A 108 -8.77 -11.43 0.69
N PRO A 109 -9.97 -12.02 0.77
CA PRO A 109 -11.17 -11.25 1.09
C PRO A 109 -11.10 -10.67 2.49
N MET A 110 -11.91 -9.62 2.74
CA MET A 110 -12.02 -8.99 4.06
C MET A 110 -12.49 -10.00 5.12
N GLN A 111 -11.76 -10.10 6.21
CA GLN A 111 -12.08 -10.95 7.37
C GLN A 111 -11.52 -10.36 8.66
N ASP A 112 -12.08 -10.80 9.78
CA ASP A 112 -11.55 -10.44 11.10
C ASP A 112 -10.36 -11.34 11.44
N MET A 113 -9.25 -10.69 11.78
CA MET A 113 -8.00 -11.38 12.07
C MET A 113 -7.80 -11.55 13.58
N PHE A 114 -7.09 -12.59 13.96
CA PHE A 114 -6.85 -12.93 15.36
C PHE A 114 -6.11 -11.83 16.14
N TRP A 115 -5.40 -10.95 15.44
CA TRP A 115 -4.66 -9.84 16.05
C TRP A 115 -5.49 -8.56 16.26
N GLY A 116 -6.79 -8.56 15.91
CA GLY A 116 -7.71 -7.47 16.21
C GLY A 116 -7.96 -6.49 15.06
N ASP A 117 -7.63 -6.88 13.83
CA ASP A 117 -7.91 -6.06 12.65
C ASP A 117 -8.99 -6.70 11.77
N ARG A 118 -9.85 -5.88 11.20
CA ARG A 118 -10.61 -6.18 10.01
C ARG A 118 -9.69 -5.98 8.81
N TYR A 119 -9.35 -7.04 8.06
CA TYR A 119 -8.22 -7.06 7.13
C TYR A 119 -8.53 -7.82 5.84
N GLY A 120 -7.97 -7.34 4.72
CA GLY A 120 -7.98 -8.02 3.44
C GLY A 120 -6.78 -7.63 2.60
N LYS A 121 -6.48 -8.41 1.55
CA LYS A 121 -5.33 -8.17 0.65
C LYS A 121 -5.77 -7.99 -0.78
N ILE A 122 -5.12 -7.06 -1.46
CA ILE A 122 -5.27 -6.84 -2.89
C ILE A 122 -3.91 -6.77 -3.59
N VAL A 123 -3.93 -7.01 -4.90
CA VAL A 123 -2.87 -6.61 -5.83
C VAL A 123 -3.41 -5.47 -6.67
N ASP A 124 -2.70 -4.36 -6.69
CA ASP A 124 -3.09 -3.22 -7.51
C ASP A 124 -2.76 -3.45 -9.00
N PRO A 125 -3.28 -2.61 -9.92
CA PRO A 125 -3.01 -2.76 -11.36
C PRO A 125 -1.53 -2.62 -11.75
N ALA A 126 -0.69 -2.01 -10.89
CA ALA A 126 0.76 -1.90 -11.10
C ALA A 126 1.53 -3.12 -10.57
N GLY A 127 0.84 -4.05 -9.88
CA GLY A 127 1.41 -5.27 -9.34
C GLY A 127 1.90 -5.17 -7.90
N HIS A 128 1.67 -4.06 -7.21
CA HIS A 128 2.03 -3.93 -5.79
C HIS A 128 0.96 -4.55 -4.90
N HIS A 129 1.41 -5.20 -3.82
CA HIS A 129 0.56 -5.87 -2.86
C HIS A 129 0.23 -4.94 -1.69
N TRP A 130 -1.05 -4.88 -1.33
CA TRP A 130 -1.56 -4.03 -0.26
C TRP A 130 -2.39 -4.84 0.71
N GLY A 131 -2.03 -4.78 2.00
CA GLY A 131 -2.92 -5.11 3.10
C GLY A 131 -3.76 -3.89 3.43
N ILE A 132 -5.08 -4.04 3.51
CA ILE A 132 -6.02 -2.98 3.87
C ILE A 132 -6.68 -3.37 5.18
N ALA A 133 -6.58 -2.53 6.20
CA ALA A 133 -7.05 -2.84 7.52
C ALA A 133 -7.75 -1.69 8.24
N THR A 134 -8.66 -2.05 9.13
CA THR A 134 -9.16 -1.21 10.22
C THR A 134 -8.88 -1.93 11.52
N HIS A 135 -8.22 -1.26 12.47
CA HIS A 135 -8.05 -1.78 13.83
C HIS A 135 -9.38 -1.74 14.56
N VAL A 136 -9.88 -2.89 15.00
CA VAL A 136 -11.23 -3.05 15.59
C VAL A 136 -11.21 -3.58 17.02
N GLU A 137 -10.07 -4.13 17.47
CA GLU A 137 -9.93 -4.69 18.81
C GLU A 137 -8.50 -4.60 19.31
N ASP A 138 -8.31 -4.08 20.52
CA ASP A 138 -7.03 -4.17 21.25
C ASP A 138 -6.93 -5.54 21.91
N VAL A 139 -6.12 -6.44 21.35
CA VAL A 139 -5.97 -7.82 21.85
C VAL A 139 -4.86 -7.89 22.90
N ALA A 140 -5.18 -8.36 24.10
CA ALA A 140 -4.20 -8.54 25.16
C ALA A 140 -3.09 -9.54 24.76
N PRO A 141 -1.83 -9.36 25.22
CA PRO A 141 -0.70 -10.20 24.80
C PRO A 141 -0.88 -11.70 25.04
N GLU A 142 -1.52 -12.10 26.14
CA GLU A 142 -1.84 -13.48 26.47
C GLU A 142 -2.89 -14.07 25.52
N ASP A 143 -3.92 -13.30 25.15
CA ASP A 143 -4.93 -13.68 24.16
C ASP A 143 -4.35 -13.76 22.76
N MET A 144 -3.44 -12.86 22.41
CA MET A 144 -2.74 -12.88 21.13
C MET A 144 -2.03 -14.21 20.89
N LYS A 145 -1.29 -14.72 21.88
CA LYS A 145 -0.58 -16.01 21.78
C LYS A 145 -1.54 -17.18 21.58
N ARG A 146 -2.63 -17.21 22.35
CA ARG A 146 -3.64 -18.26 22.26
C ARG A 146 -4.33 -18.23 20.89
N ARG A 147 -4.82 -17.06 20.45
CA ARG A 147 -5.50 -16.87 19.16
C ARG A 147 -4.59 -17.21 17.98
N ALA A 148 -3.31 -16.83 18.04
CA ALA A 148 -2.32 -17.19 17.01
C ALA A 148 -2.15 -18.71 16.88
N ALA A 149 -2.02 -19.43 18.01
CA ALA A 149 -1.91 -20.89 18.02
C ALA A 149 -3.16 -21.57 17.43
N GLU A 150 -4.36 -21.11 17.79
CA GLU A 150 -5.63 -21.61 17.24
C GLU A 150 -5.73 -21.37 15.73
N PHE A 151 -5.31 -20.18 15.25
CA PHE A 151 -5.30 -19.83 13.84
C PHE A 151 -4.36 -20.75 13.04
N MET A 152 -3.13 -20.94 13.53
CA MET A 152 -2.14 -21.82 12.89
C MET A 152 -2.61 -23.27 12.86
N ALA A 153 -3.23 -23.77 13.93
CA ALA A 153 -3.78 -25.14 13.96
C ALA A 153 -4.88 -25.34 12.92
N LYS A 154 -5.78 -24.36 12.75
CA LYS A 154 -6.83 -24.39 11.72
C LYS A 154 -6.27 -24.32 10.29
N ALA A 155 -5.19 -23.55 10.08
CA ALA A 155 -4.53 -23.44 8.77
C ALA A 155 -3.82 -24.76 8.38
N ALA A 156 -3.22 -25.46 9.34
CA ALA A 156 -2.53 -26.75 9.11
C ALA A 156 -3.49 -27.93 8.89
N ALA A 157 -4.78 -27.80 9.23
CA ALA A 157 -5.80 -28.83 9.08
C ALA A 157 -6.54 -28.78 7.71
N LYS A 158 -6.20 -27.80 6.84
CA LYS A 158 -6.73 -27.66 5.47
C LYS A 158 -5.71 -28.11 4.45
#